data_c4b7b35370f9c1a7427a576fc31911bd
#
_entry.id   c4b7b35370f9c1a7427a576fc31911bd
#
_cell.length_a   1.000
_cell.length_b   1.000
_cell.length_c   1.000
_cell.angle_alpha   90.00
_cell.angle_beta   90.00
_cell.angle_gamma   90.00
#
_symmetry.space_group_name_H-M   'P 1'
#
loop_
_entity.id
_entity.type
_entity.pdbx_description
1 polymer ?
#
loop_
_entity_poly.entity_id
_entity_poly.type
_entity_poly.pdbx_seq_one_letter_code
_entity_poly.pdbx_strand_id
1 'polypeptide(L)'
;VHEVLHREAPQATTMAEESTAFPRVTGPVNEGGLGFDHKWNMGWMHDTLSYMTQDPVHRRWHHHKMSFAMMYAHSEDYVLPLSHDEVVHGKGSLLGKMSGDHWQKRANLRALYAWMYAHPGKKLLFMGAELAQPTEWNHDTELPWHLLNDPAHAGVQRLVGDLNTRYREQPALHARDTDPDSFRWLVVEDDAQSVFAFVRYGLRLEDTLVVIANFTPVVRQHYRVGLPHDGAWTECLNTDSGHYGGSNVGNHGRVQAETLPLHGQGWSATLTLPPLGVLW
;
A
#
# COMPACT_ATOMS: atom_id res chain seq x y z
N VAL A 1 11.24 -18.91 24.24
CA VAL A 1 10.48 -19.69 23.24
C VAL A 1 11.10 -19.48 21.87
N HIS A 2 11.25 -18.23 21.37
CA HIS A 2 11.72 -17.92 20.01
C HIS A 2 13.14 -18.42 19.74
N GLU A 3 14.09 -18.27 20.67
CA GLU A 3 15.46 -18.81 20.54
C GLU A 3 15.47 -20.34 20.35
N VAL A 4 14.57 -21.04 21.05
CA VAL A 4 14.43 -22.50 20.88
C VAL A 4 13.83 -22.82 19.52
N LEU A 5 12.80 -22.09 19.11
CA LEU A 5 12.14 -22.29 17.82
C LEU A 5 13.13 -22.06 16.66
N HIS A 6 13.87 -20.96 16.67
CA HIS A 6 14.85 -20.65 15.62
C HIS A 6 16.00 -21.67 15.58
N ARG A 7 16.36 -22.28 16.72
CA ARG A 7 17.36 -23.36 16.76
C ARG A 7 16.83 -24.69 16.21
N GLU A 8 15.61 -25.08 16.59
CA GLU A 8 15.02 -26.38 16.24
C GLU A 8 14.33 -26.36 14.86
N ALA A 9 13.81 -25.21 14.46
CA ALA A 9 13.10 -24.98 13.18
C ALA A 9 13.50 -23.62 12.57
N PRO A 10 14.72 -23.47 12.03
CA PRO A 10 15.25 -22.18 11.59
C PRO A 10 14.50 -21.53 10.42
N GLN A 11 13.66 -22.28 9.71
CA GLN A 11 12.79 -21.78 8.66
C GLN A 11 11.41 -21.29 9.16
N ALA A 12 11.09 -21.52 10.43
CA ALA A 12 9.82 -21.05 10.99
C ALA A 12 9.87 -19.55 11.25
N THR A 13 8.81 -18.86 10.89
CA THR A 13 8.63 -17.43 11.13
C THR A 13 7.55 -17.20 12.17
N THR A 14 7.81 -16.33 13.13
CA THR A 14 6.87 -15.96 14.19
C THR A 14 6.37 -14.55 14.01
N MET A 15 5.06 -14.35 14.19
CA MET A 15 4.42 -13.04 14.07
C MET A 15 3.63 -12.73 15.33
N ALA A 16 3.85 -11.54 15.91
CA ALA A 16 3.09 -11.07 17.05
C ALA A 16 1.91 -10.23 16.59
N GLU A 17 0.72 -10.58 17.04
CA GLU A 17 -0.43 -9.70 17.05
C GLU A 17 -0.44 -8.94 18.37
N GLU A 18 0.21 -7.79 18.38
CA GLU A 18 0.39 -6.97 19.57
C GLU A 18 0.09 -5.51 19.22
N SER A 19 -0.95 -4.94 19.83
CA SER A 19 -1.49 -3.63 19.48
C SER A 19 -1.03 -2.49 20.42
N THR A 20 -0.25 -2.82 21.47
CA THR A 20 0.22 -1.80 22.41
C THR A 20 1.55 -1.18 21.96
N ALA A 21 2.00 -0.18 22.70
CA ALA A 21 3.31 0.44 22.51
C ALA A 21 4.45 -0.36 23.18
N PHE A 22 4.28 -1.67 23.43
CA PHE A 22 5.35 -2.50 23.98
C PHE A 22 6.55 -2.50 23.03
N PRO A 23 7.74 -2.10 23.49
CA PRO A 23 8.89 -1.89 22.63
C PRO A 23 9.62 -3.20 22.31
N ARG A 24 10.32 -3.23 21.16
CA ARG A 24 11.25 -4.30 20.80
C ARG A 24 10.63 -5.71 20.77
N VAL A 25 9.39 -5.80 20.30
CA VAL A 25 8.71 -7.09 20.10
C VAL A 25 9.50 -7.96 19.11
N THR A 26 10.03 -7.35 18.05
CA THR A 26 10.88 -8.01 17.05
C THR A 26 12.39 -7.90 17.36
N GLY A 27 12.74 -7.22 18.44
CA GLY A 27 14.14 -7.09 18.83
C GLY A 27 14.74 -8.39 19.40
N PRO A 28 16.07 -8.54 19.31
CA PRO A 28 16.78 -9.72 19.84
C PRO A 28 16.57 -9.90 21.35
N VAL A 29 16.41 -11.15 21.79
CA VAL A 29 16.16 -11.48 23.21
C VAL A 29 17.34 -11.07 24.11
N ASN A 30 18.58 -11.24 23.65
CA ASN A 30 19.78 -10.85 24.39
C ASN A 30 19.93 -9.33 24.55
N GLU A 31 19.15 -8.54 23.83
CA GLU A 31 19.08 -7.08 23.94
C GLU A 31 17.79 -6.59 24.61
N GLY A 32 17.03 -7.51 25.23
CA GLY A 32 15.79 -7.20 25.94
C GLY A 32 14.53 -7.18 25.05
N GLY A 33 14.62 -7.66 23.81
CA GLY A 33 13.48 -7.86 22.93
C GLY A 33 12.75 -9.16 23.21
N LEU A 34 11.61 -9.39 22.53
CA LEU A 34 10.85 -10.62 22.67
C LEU A 34 11.25 -11.71 21.65
N GLY A 35 11.98 -11.34 20.59
CA GLY A 35 12.51 -12.27 19.58
C GLY A 35 11.50 -12.78 18.56
N PHE A 36 10.37 -12.10 18.37
CA PHE A 36 9.50 -12.36 17.22
C PHE A 36 10.19 -11.92 15.93
N ASP A 37 9.88 -12.58 14.83
CA ASP A 37 10.38 -12.16 13.51
C ASP A 37 9.61 -10.95 12.98
N HIS A 38 8.31 -10.88 13.25
CA HIS A 38 7.46 -9.77 12.81
C HIS A 38 6.41 -9.39 13.86
N LYS A 39 5.94 -8.14 13.75
CA LYS A 39 4.81 -7.61 14.53
C LYS A 39 3.76 -7.02 13.59
N TRP A 40 2.48 -7.25 13.83
CA TRP A 40 1.41 -6.59 13.09
C TRP A 40 1.39 -5.08 13.38
N ASN A 41 1.33 -4.27 12.31
CA ASN A 41 1.19 -2.82 12.42
C ASN A 41 -0.30 -2.43 12.50
N MET A 42 -0.90 -2.61 13.67
CA MET A 42 -2.31 -2.28 13.91
C MET A 42 -2.58 -0.78 13.75
N GLY A 43 -1.62 0.07 14.09
CA GLY A 43 -1.72 1.53 13.92
C GLY A 43 -1.86 1.92 12.44
N TRP A 44 -1.01 1.37 11.57
CA TRP A 44 -1.10 1.58 10.13
C TRP A 44 -2.47 1.14 9.58
N MET A 45 -2.94 -0.04 9.97
CA MET A 45 -4.22 -0.57 9.55
C MET A 45 -5.37 0.36 9.95
N HIS A 46 -5.41 0.75 11.22
CA HIS A 46 -6.46 1.57 11.77
C HIS A 46 -6.53 2.95 11.10
N ASP A 47 -5.38 3.63 10.97
CA ASP A 47 -5.30 4.96 10.36
C ASP A 47 -5.62 4.92 8.87
N THR A 48 -5.07 3.95 8.14
CA THR A 48 -5.33 3.79 6.71
C THR A 48 -6.80 3.50 6.42
N LEU A 49 -7.42 2.55 7.12
CA LEU A 49 -8.85 2.26 6.95
C LEU A 49 -9.72 3.44 7.39
N SER A 50 -9.38 4.12 8.49
CA SER A 50 -10.10 5.32 8.93
C SER A 50 -10.06 6.44 7.87
N TYR A 51 -8.95 6.59 7.14
CA TYR A 51 -8.86 7.52 6.01
C TYR A 51 -9.67 7.06 4.81
N MET A 52 -9.53 5.79 4.41
CA MET A 52 -10.17 5.25 3.21
C MET A 52 -11.70 5.20 3.31
N THR A 53 -12.26 5.06 4.51
CA THR A 53 -13.71 5.09 4.77
C THR A 53 -14.31 6.48 4.61
N GLN A 54 -13.49 7.54 4.68
CA GLN A 54 -13.99 8.91 4.49
C GLN A 54 -14.44 9.13 3.04
N ASP A 55 -15.52 9.89 2.87
CA ASP A 55 -15.83 10.45 1.56
C ASP A 55 -14.62 11.26 1.07
N PRO A 56 -14.22 11.14 -0.19
CA PRO A 56 -13.07 11.86 -0.73
C PRO A 56 -13.09 13.37 -0.49
N VAL A 57 -14.28 13.99 -0.41
CA VAL A 57 -14.43 15.43 -0.11
C VAL A 57 -13.94 15.78 1.31
N HIS A 58 -13.95 14.82 2.23
CA HIS A 58 -13.53 15.00 3.62
C HIS A 58 -12.10 14.55 3.89
N ARG A 59 -11.44 13.84 2.97
CA ARG A 59 -10.09 13.27 3.17
C ARG A 59 -9.02 14.31 3.48
N ARG A 60 -9.15 15.52 2.97
CA ARG A 60 -8.23 16.63 3.26
C ARG A 60 -8.04 16.88 4.76
N TRP A 61 -9.09 16.74 5.57
CA TRP A 61 -9.00 16.94 7.02
C TRP A 61 -8.45 15.74 7.81
N HIS A 62 -8.24 14.61 7.12
CA HIS A 62 -7.71 13.37 7.68
C HIS A 62 -6.37 12.96 7.04
N HIS A 63 -5.78 13.86 6.24
CA HIS A 63 -4.60 13.59 5.43
C HIS A 63 -3.43 13.00 6.23
N HIS A 64 -3.16 13.51 7.43
CA HIS A 64 -2.12 13.04 8.34
C HIS A 64 -2.21 11.54 8.69
N LYS A 65 -3.38 10.92 8.63
CA LYS A 65 -3.54 9.49 8.92
C LYS A 65 -2.77 8.59 7.96
N MET A 66 -2.64 9.01 6.70
CA MET A 66 -1.89 8.24 5.71
C MET A 66 -0.37 8.34 5.88
N SER A 67 0.13 9.36 6.54
CA SER A 67 1.55 9.59 6.76
C SER A 67 2.03 9.23 8.18
N PHE A 68 1.13 9.18 9.16
CA PHE A 68 1.51 9.02 10.56
C PHE A 68 2.27 7.73 10.86
N ALA A 69 1.88 6.61 10.23
CA ALA A 69 2.55 5.33 10.42
C ALA A 69 4.04 5.36 10.07
N MET A 70 4.47 6.27 9.18
CA MET A 70 5.89 6.41 8.82
C MET A 70 6.76 6.93 9.96
N MET A 71 6.18 7.58 10.97
CA MET A 71 6.92 8.04 12.15
C MET A 71 7.54 6.88 12.95
N TYR A 72 6.99 5.67 12.84
CA TYR A 72 7.45 4.49 13.55
C TYR A 72 7.64 3.25 12.66
N ALA A 73 7.49 3.38 11.35
CA ALA A 73 7.52 2.26 10.39
C ALA A 73 8.80 1.40 10.44
N HIS A 74 9.90 1.96 10.95
CA HIS A 74 11.20 1.29 11.05
C HIS A 74 11.59 0.91 12.49
N SER A 75 10.66 1.04 13.45
CA SER A 75 10.93 0.70 14.87
C SER A 75 10.84 -0.79 15.17
N GLU A 76 10.16 -1.56 14.32
CA GLU A 76 9.94 -3.00 14.40
C GLU A 76 9.91 -3.59 12.99
N ASP A 77 10.05 -4.90 12.87
CA ASP A 77 9.82 -5.64 11.62
C ASP A 77 8.31 -5.84 11.40
N TYR A 78 7.68 -4.88 10.75
CA TYR A 78 6.23 -4.86 10.65
C TYR A 78 5.65 -5.73 9.53
N VAL A 79 4.46 -6.29 9.81
CA VAL A 79 3.49 -6.77 8.82
C VAL A 79 2.33 -5.77 8.78
N LEU A 80 1.91 -5.35 7.61
CA LEU A 80 0.74 -4.49 7.38
C LEU A 80 -0.51 -5.38 7.28
N PRO A 81 -1.36 -5.46 8.34
CA PRO A 81 -2.48 -6.39 8.34
C PRO A 81 -3.72 -5.75 7.73
N LEU A 82 -4.32 -6.43 6.74
CA LEU A 82 -5.74 -6.40 6.45
C LEU A 82 -6.24 -7.81 6.73
N SER A 83 -6.46 -8.09 8.01
CA SER A 83 -6.68 -9.42 8.56
C SER A 83 -8.16 -9.81 8.61
N HIS A 84 -8.47 -10.93 9.26
CA HIS A 84 -9.84 -11.36 9.52
C HIS A 84 -10.59 -10.35 10.40
N ASP A 85 -9.91 -9.68 11.33
CA ASP A 85 -10.52 -8.76 12.28
C ASP A 85 -11.19 -7.55 11.60
N GLU A 86 -10.76 -7.19 10.41
CA GLU A 86 -11.36 -6.10 9.65
C GLU A 86 -12.62 -6.52 8.86
N VAL A 87 -12.89 -7.83 8.74
CA VAL A 87 -13.91 -8.34 7.82
C VAL A 87 -14.89 -9.35 8.42
N VAL A 88 -14.86 -9.59 9.75
CA VAL A 88 -15.73 -10.53 10.46
C VAL A 88 -16.55 -9.84 11.55
N HIS A 89 -17.62 -10.52 12.03
CA HIS A 89 -18.40 -10.17 13.23
C HIS A 89 -18.93 -8.71 13.25
N GLY A 90 -19.65 -8.29 12.20
CA GLY A 90 -20.26 -6.97 12.10
C GLY A 90 -19.32 -5.87 11.62
N LYS A 91 -18.14 -6.24 11.14
CA LYS A 91 -17.16 -5.27 10.58
C LYS A 91 -17.42 -4.94 9.11
N GLY A 92 -18.18 -5.77 8.39
CA GLY A 92 -18.39 -5.65 6.94
C GLY A 92 -17.16 -6.10 6.13
N SER A 93 -17.19 -5.91 4.81
CA SER A 93 -16.07 -6.22 3.93
C SER A 93 -15.16 -5.02 3.70
N LEU A 94 -13.92 -5.25 3.19
CA LEU A 94 -13.05 -4.15 2.78
C LEU A 94 -13.69 -3.31 1.67
N LEU A 95 -14.33 -3.94 0.68
CA LEU A 95 -15.08 -3.22 -0.36
C LEU A 95 -16.23 -2.41 0.22
N GLY A 96 -16.96 -2.98 1.21
CA GLY A 96 -18.06 -2.31 1.90
C GLY A 96 -17.64 -1.03 2.62
N LYS A 97 -16.40 -1.00 3.16
CA LYS A 97 -15.83 0.16 3.85
C LYS A 97 -15.49 1.32 2.91
N MET A 98 -15.27 1.03 1.61
CA MET A 98 -14.91 2.08 0.65
C MET A 98 -16.11 2.99 0.36
N SER A 99 -15.84 4.29 0.26
CA SER A 99 -16.86 5.31 -0.05
C SER A 99 -17.16 5.41 -1.54
N GLY A 100 -18.31 6.00 -1.86
CA GLY A 100 -18.74 6.30 -3.23
C GLY A 100 -19.65 5.24 -3.87
N ASP A 101 -19.84 5.35 -5.18
CA ASP A 101 -20.59 4.42 -5.97
C ASP A 101 -19.84 3.08 -6.20
N HIS A 102 -20.43 2.16 -6.92
CA HIS A 102 -19.85 0.83 -7.16
C HIS A 102 -18.49 0.88 -7.86
N TRP A 103 -18.27 1.82 -8.79
CA TRP A 103 -16.98 1.98 -9.46
C TRP A 103 -15.97 2.60 -8.51
N GLN A 104 -16.34 3.67 -7.79
CA GLN A 104 -15.50 4.39 -6.85
C GLN A 104 -15.04 3.49 -5.68
N LYS A 105 -15.93 2.62 -5.18
CA LYS A 105 -15.57 1.64 -4.14
C LYS A 105 -14.46 0.71 -4.61
N ARG A 106 -14.57 0.16 -5.83
CA ARG A 106 -13.53 -0.71 -6.38
C ARG A 106 -12.23 0.06 -6.70
N ALA A 107 -12.34 1.30 -7.18
CA ALA A 107 -11.17 2.16 -7.41
C ALA A 107 -10.44 2.45 -6.09
N ASN A 108 -11.16 2.81 -5.03
CA ASN A 108 -10.60 3.00 -3.69
C ASN A 108 -9.92 1.72 -3.16
N LEU A 109 -10.55 0.55 -3.37
CA LEU A 109 -9.99 -0.72 -2.92
C LEU A 109 -8.69 -1.06 -3.68
N ARG A 110 -8.67 -0.85 -5.00
CA ARG A 110 -7.44 -1.00 -5.81
C ARG A 110 -6.34 -0.06 -5.33
N ALA A 111 -6.68 1.20 -5.07
CA ALA A 111 -5.73 2.18 -4.55
C ALA A 111 -5.21 1.81 -3.15
N LEU A 112 -6.07 1.32 -2.25
CA LEU A 112 -5.67 0.81 -0.94
C LEU A 112 -4.66 -0.33 -1.05
N TYR A 113 -4.90 -1.31 -1.92
CA TYR A 113 -3.99 -2.44 -2.08
C TYR A 113 -2.63 -2.00 -2.65
N ALA A 114 -2.61 -1.18 -3.70
CA ALA A 114 -1.35 -0.67 -4.24
C ALA A 114 -0.59 0.19 -3.21
N TRP A 115 -1.29 1.01 -2.42
CA TRP A 115 -0.70 1.75 -1.32
C TRP A 115 -0.07 0.84 -0.27
N MET A 116 -0.81 -0.20 0.18
CA MET A 116 -0.30 -1.19 1.13
C MET A 116 0.96 -1.89 0.62
N TYR A 117 0.94 -2.34 -0.65
CA TYR A 117 2.07 -3.06 -1.23
C TYR A 117 3.32 -2.19 -1.39
N ALA A 118 3.15 -0.89 -1.61
CA ALA A 118 4.26 0.06 -1.74
C ALA A 118 4.84 0.52 -0.40
N HIS A 119 4.06 0.45 0.69
CA HIS A 119 4.48 0.87 2.02
C HIS A 119 5.55 -0.07 2.62
N PRO A 120 6.49 0.41 3.47
CA PRO A 120 7.41 -0.47 4.20
C PRO A 120 6.68 -1.51 5.06
N GLY A 121 7.24 -2.71 5.16
CA GLY A 121 6.69 -3.83 5.93
C GLY A 121 6.14 -4.96 5.04
N LYS A 122 5.97 -6.14 5.62
CA LYS A 122 5.37 -7.32 4.95
C LYS A 122 3.86 -7.14 4.79
N LYS A 123 3.23 -7.94 3.95
CA LYS A 123 1.82 -7.79 3.56
C LYS A 123 0.98 -8.94 4.08
N LEU A 124 -0.15 -8.63 4.71
CA LEU A 124 -1.16 -9.60 5.09
C LEU A 124 -2.50 -9.16 4.48
N LEU A 125 -3.02 -9.96 3.59
CA LEU A 125 -4.35 -9.79 3.01
C LEU A 125 -5.16 -11.05 3.29
N PHE A 126 -6.27 -10.92 4.03
CA PHE A 126 -7.10 -12.05 4.40
C PHE A 126 -7.87 -12.60 3.19
N MET A 127 -8.08 -13.92 3.18
CA MET A 127 -8.74 -14.63 2.08
C MET A 127 -10.10 -14.04 1.72
N GLY A 128 -10.39 -13.93 0.42
CA GLY A 128 -11.61 -13.34 -0.12
C GLY A 128 -11.53 -11.83 -0.36
N ALA A 129 -10.58 -11.14 0.27
CA ALA A 129 -10.36 -9.71 0.03
C ALA A 129 -9.90 -9.43 -1.41
N GLU A 130 -9.13 -10.35 -2.01
CA GLU A 130 -8.69 -10.31 -3.40
C GLU A 130 -9.85 -10.43 -4.41
N LEU A 131 -10.98 -11.01 -3.98
CA LEU A 131 -12.19 -11.09 -4.79
C LEU A 131 -13.04 -9.82 -4.72
N ALA A 132 -12.63 -8.86 -3.87
CA ALA A 132 -13.44 -7.68 -3.55
C ALA A 132 -14.86 -8.04 -3.12
N GLN A 133 -15.00 -9.10 -2.26
CA GLN A 133 -16.33 -9.54 -1.84
C GLN A 133 -17.11 -8.42 -1.16
N PRO A 134 -18.42 -8.25 -1.48
CA PRO A 134 -19.23 -7.17 -0.93
C PRO A 134 -19.73 -7.45 0.50
N THR A 135 -19.77 -8.73 0.87
CA THR A 135 -20.26 -9.20 2.17
C THR A 135 -19.11 -9.44 3.14
N GLU A 136 -19.44 -9.47 4.41
CA GLU A 136 -18.55 -9.92 5.46
C GLU A 136 -18.07 -11.36 5.22
N TRP A 137 -16.85 -11.67 5.62
CA TRP A 137 -16.33 -13.04 5.54
C TRP A 137 -17.09 -13.95 6.51
N ASN A 138 -17.44 -15.16 6.07
CA ASN A 138 -18.19 -16.13 6.85
C ASN A 138 -17.50 -17.51 6.77
N HIS A 139 -17.15 -18.07 7.93
CA HIS A 139 -16.50 -19.37 8.03
C HIS A 139 -17.40 -20.57 7.68
N ASP A 140 -18.75 -20.38 7.68
CA ASP A 140 -19.72 -21.43 7.38
C ASP A 140 -19.97 -21.60 5.88
N THR A 141 -19.38 -20.76 5.05
CA THR A 141 -19.58 -20.76 3.59
C THR A 141 -18.25 -20.73 2.84
N GLU A 142 -18.24 -21.28 1.63
CA GLU A 142 -17.09 -21.10 0.74
C GLU A 142 -16.94 -19.63 0.29
N LEU A 143 -15.75 -19.27 -0.18
CA LEU A 143 -15.51 -17.96 -0.79
C LEU A 143 -16.40 -17.77 -2.02
N PRO A 144 -16.89 -16.55 -2.28
CA PRO A 144 -17.85 -16.26 -3.35
C PRO A 144 -17.16 -16.22 -4.73
N TRP A 145 -16.59 -17.36 -5.18
CA TRP A 145 -15.87 -17.49 -6.44
C TRP A 145 -16.66 -17.05 -7.67
N HIS A 146 -18.00 -17.13 -7.60
CA HIS A 146 -18.89 -16.66 -8.66
C HIS A 146 -18.73 -15.15 -8.97
N LEU A 147 -18.19 -14.36 -8.03
CA LEU A 147 -17.91 -12.94 -8.28
C LEU A 147 -16.92 -12.73 -9.43
N LEU A 148 -16.05 -13.68 -9.70
CA LEU A 148 -15.08 -13.59 -10.80
C LEU A 148 -15.73 -13.64 -12.20
N ASN A 149 -17.01 -13.96 -12.29
CA ASN A 149 -17.78 -13.80 -13.52
C ASN A 149 -18.07 -12.32 -13.84
N ASP A 150 -17.97 -11.42 -12.85
CA ASP A 150 -18.03 -9.96 -13.06
C ASP A 150 -16.60 -9.43 -13.36
N PRO A 151 -16.37 -8.83 -14.54
CA PRO A 151 -15.06 -8.28 -14.91
C PRO A 151 -14.50 -7.28 -13.88
N ALA A 152 -15.35 -6.59 -13.13
CA ALA A 152 -14.91 -5.62 -12.13
C ALA A 152 -14.29 -6.31 -10.89
N HIS A 153 -14.81 -7.46 -10.46
CA HIS A 153 -14.22 -8.29 -9.39
C HIS A 153 -12.98 -9.02 -9.88
N ALA A 154 -13.05 -9.63 -11.07
CA ALA A 154 -11.90 -10.24 -11.72
C ALA A 154 -10.74 -9.25 -11.92
N GLY A 155 -11.05 -7.97 -12.15
CA GLY A 155 -10.06 -6.90 -12.25
C GLY A 155 -9.30 -6.66 -10.96
N VAL A 156 -9.98 -6.67 -9.82
CA VAL A 156 -9.33 -6.55 -8.50
C VAL A 156 -8.44 -7.76 -8.21
N GLN A 157 -8.91 -8.97 -8.50
CA GLN A 157 -8.10 -10.18 -8.33
C GLN A 157 -6.82 -10.14 -9.20
N ARG A 158 -6.94 -9.72 -10.47
CA ARG A 158 -5.76 -9.54 -11.34
C ARG A 158 -4.78 -8.54 -10.75
N LEU A 159 -5.28 -7.41 -10.24
CA LEU A 159 -4.42 -6.42 -9.58
C LEU A 159 -3.64 -7.04 -8.41
N VAL A 160 -4.30 -7.81 -7.54
CA VAL A 160 -3.62 -8.47 -6.41
C VAL A 160 -2.57 -9.46 -6.92
N GLY A 161 -2.85 -10.21 -7.98
CA GLY A 161 -1.88 -11.09 -8.63
C GLY A 161 -0.65 -10.33 -9.14
N ASP A 162 -0.87 -9.20 -9.83
CA ASP A 162 0.20 -8.36 -10.34
C ASP A 162 0.98 -7.66 -9.22
N LEU A 163 0.30 -7.19 -8.17
CA LEU A 163 0.95 -6.65 -6.98
C LEU A 163 1.87 -7.68 -6.31
N ASN A 164 1.43 -8.93 -6.17
CA ASN A 164 2.26 -10.02 -5.65
C ASN A 164 3.49 -10.28 -6.53
N THR A 165 3.34 -10.21 -7.83
CA THR A 165 4.43 -10.37 -8.79
C THR A 165 5.42 -9.22 -8.68
N ARG A 166 4.93 -7.98 -8.74
CA ARG A 166 5.77 -6.78 -8.60
C ARG A 166 6.48 -6.72 -7.25
N TYR A 167 5.80 -7.10 -6.16
CA TYR A 167 6.42 -7.14 -4.83
C TYR A 167 7.64 -8.06 -4.79
N ARG A 168 7.58 -9.21 -5.45
CA ARG A 168 8.73 -10.14 -5.53
C ARG A 168 9.84 -9.65 -6.46
N GLU A 169 9.48 -8.99 -7.56
CA GLU A 169 10.42 -8.57 -8.60
C GLU A 169 11.12 -7.24 -8.30
N GLN A 170 10.52 -6.38 -7.45
CA GLN A 170 11.02 -5.04 -7.15
C GLN A 170 11.71 -4.99 -5.80
N PRO A 171 13.05 -5.04 -5.72
CA PRO A 171 13.79 -5.02 -4.45
C PRO A 171 13.46 -3.80 -3.59
N ALA A 172 13.11 -2.66 -4.19
CA ALA A 172 12.69 -1.46 -3.47
C ALA A 172 11.50 -1.72 -2.51
N LEU A 173 10.64 -2.71 -2.79
CA LEU A 173 9.44 -2.97 -2.02
C LEU A 173 9.65 -3.85 -0.79
N HIS A 174 10.81 -4.55 -0.68
CA HIS A 174 10.99 -5.54 0.38
C HIS A 174 12.42 -5.70 0.91
N ALA A 175 13.45 -5.28 0.15
CA ALA A 175 14.84 -5.62 0.50
C ALA A 175 15.39 -4.79 1.68
N ARG A 176 14.77 -3.64 1.98
CA ARG A 176 15.23 -2.70 3.01
C ARG A 176 14.05 -2.16 3.84
N ASP A 177 13.10 -3.02 4.21
CA ASP A 177 11.88 -2.58 4.90
C ASP A 177 12.12 -1.93 6.26
N THR A 178 13.18 -2.32 6.98
CA THR A 178 13.55 -1.79 8.30
C THR A 178 14.56 -0.65 8.26
N ASP A 179 15.05 -0.31 7.08
CA ASP A 179 16.03 0.75 6.89
C ASP A 179 15.32 2.09 6.60
N PRO A 180 15.44 3.11 7.48
CA PRO A 180 14.82 4.42 7.26
C PRO A 180 15.23 5.09 5.95
N ASP A 181 16.46 4.86 5.49
CA ASP A 181 16.98 5.43 4.25
C ASP A 181 16.36 4.80 2.99
N SER A 182 15.58 3.72 3.14
CA SER A 182 14.85 3.09 2.03
C SER A 182 13.58 3.84 1.62
N PHE A 183 13.15 4.83 2.39
CA PHE A 183 11.91 5.58 2.16
C PHE A 183 12.13 7.09 2.22
N ARG A 184 11.51 7.81 1.30
CA ARG A 184 11.50 9.29 1.35
C ARG A 184 10.20 9.83 0.81
N TRP A 185 9.52 10.70 1.57
CA TRP A 185 8.42 11.50 1.07
C TRP A 185 8.86 12.47 -0.02
N LEU A 186 8.08 12.54 -1.09
CA LEU A 186 8.16 13.60 -2.12
C LEU A 186 7.02 14.60 -1.91
N VAL A 187 5.79 14.10 -1.75
CA VAL A 187 4.60 14.91 -1.48
C VAL A 187 3.88 14.28 -0.30
N VAL A 188 3.75 15.02 0.80
CA VAL A 188 3.08 14.55 2.02
C VAL A 188 2.12 15.61 2.60
N GLU A 189 2.14 16.83 2.08
CA GLU A 189 1.36 17.96 2.61
C GLU A 189 0.28 18.47 1.63
N ASP A 190 0.06 17.79 0.51
CA ASP A 190 -0.98 18.20 -0.47
C ASP A 190 -2.36 17.66 -0.05
N ASP A 191 -2.82 18.11 1.11
CA ASP A 191 -4.14 17.76 1.67
C ASP A 191 -5.29 18.28 0.81
N ALA A 192 -5.09 19.45 0.18
CA ALA A 192 -6.09 20.11 -0.67
C ALA A 192 -6.48 19.23 -1.86
N GLN A 193 -5.54 18.45 -2.39
CA GLN A 193 -5.77 17.53 -3.50
C GLN A 193 -5.81 16.06 -3.07
N SER A 194 -5.52 15.76 -1.80
CA SER A 194 -5.36 14.41 -1.25
C SER A 194 -4.40 13.55 -2.08
N VAL A 195 -3.26 14.15 -2.44
CA VAL A 195 -2.20 13.51 -3.21
C VAL A 195 -1.02 13.21 -2.28
N PHE A 196 -0.46 12.02 -2.43
CA PHE A 196 0.77 11.58 -1.77
C PHE A 196 1.76 11.09 -2.80
N ALA A 197 3.03 11.32 -2.57
CA ALA A 197 4.09 10.69 -3.35
C ALA A 197 5.30 10.40 -2.46
N PHE A 198 5.94 9.25 -2.71
CA PHE A 198 7.16 8.85 -2.03
C PHE A 198 8.07 8.02 -2.93
N VAL A 199 9.31 7.91 -2.52
CA VAL A 199 10.30 7.03 -3.14
C VAL A 199 10.57 5.85 -2.22
N ARG A 200 10.71 4.66 -2.82
CA ARG A 200 11.31 3.48 -2.21
C ARG A 200 12.64 3.23 -2.90
N TYR A 201 13.70 3.08 -2.11
CA TYR A 201 15.03 2.77 -2.59
C TYR A 201 15.36 1.30 -2.33
N GLY A 202 15.76 0.57 -3.37
CA GLY A 202 16.27 -0.79 -3.26
C GLY A 202 17.76 -0.83 -2.89
N LEU A 203 18.41 -1.90 -3.33
CA LEU A 203 19.84 -2.10 -3.08
C LEU A 203 20.72 -1.34 -4.09
N ARG A 204 20.20 -1.04 -5.26
CA ARG A 204 20.88 -0.35 -6.37
C ARG A 204 20.04 0.82 -6.84
N LEU A 205 20.64 1.74 -7.59
CA LEU A 205 19.94 2.92 -8.10
C LEU A 205 18.77 2.54 -9.03
N GLU A 206 18.94 1.55 -9.86
CA GLU A 206 17.91 1.03 -10.77
C GLU A 206 16.74 0.34 -10.07
N ASP A 207 16.92 -0.03 -8.80
CA ASP A 207 15.85 -0.61 -7.96
C ASP A 207 14.95 0.49 -7.34
N THR A 208 15.10 1.76 -7.75
CA THR A 208 14.30 2.86 -7.22
C THR A 208 12.87 2.83 -7.77
N LEU A 209 11.90 2.98 -6.88
CA LEU A 209 10.48 3.05 -7.22
C LEU A 209 9.87 4.36 -6.70
N VAL A 210 9.16 5.08 -7.56
CA VAL A 210 8.34 6.24 -7.18
C VAL A 210 6.87 5.83 -7.14
N VAL A 211 6.21 6.12 -6.04
CA VAL A 211 4.79 5.82 -5.81
C VAL A 211 4.03 7.13 -5.69
N ILE A 212 2.94 7.27 -6.45
CA ILE A 212 2.10 8.47 -6.44
C ILE A 212 0.65 8.05 -6.30
N ALA A 213 -0.04 8.55 -5.29
CA ALA A 213 -1.45 8.26 -5.00
C ALA A 213 -2.31 9.52 -5.10
N ASN A 214 -3.41 9.43 -5.82
CA ASN A 214 -4.48 10.42 -5.84
C ASN A 214 -5.75 9.78 -5.23
N PHE A 215 -6.07 10.18 -4.02
CA PHE A 215 -7.24 9.64 -3.29
C PHE A 215 -8.52 10.47 -3.50
N THR A 216 -8.64 11.18 -4.64
CA THR A 216 -9.86 11.89 -5.03
C THR A 216 -10.40 11.36 -6.36
N PRO A 217 -11.73 11.48 -6.62
CA PRO A 217 -12.33 11.08 -7.90
C PRO A 217 -12.08 12.09 -9.03
N VAL A 218 -11.09 12.96 -8.85
CA VAL A 218 -10.73 14.01 -9.82
C VAL A 218 -9.41 13.66 -10.49
N VAL A 219 -9.40 13.62 -11.82
CA VAL A 219 -8.15 13.51 -12.59
C VAL A 219 -7.29 14.73 -12.34
N ARG A 220 -6.02 14.54 -11.97
CA ARG A 220 -5.05 15.62 -11.80
C ARG A 220 -4.17 15.70 -13.02
N GLN A 221 -4.50 16.61 -13.93
CA GLN A 221 -3.66 16.87 -15.11
C GLN A 221 -2.48 17.76 -14.75
N HIS A 222 -1.36 17.54 -15.43
CA HIS A 222 -0.14 18.36 -15.27
C HIS A 222 0.39 18.41 -13.83
N TYR A 223 0.20 17.34 -13.05
CA TYR A 223 0.75 17.25 -11.70
C TYR A 223 2.24 16.94 -11.76
N ARG A 224 3.07 17.84 -11.24
CA ARG A 224 4.52 17.69 -11.28
C ARG A 224 5.04 17.05 -10.00
N VAL A 225 5.87 16.02 -10.14
CA VAL A 225 6.50 15.28 -9.01
C VAL A 225 8.01 15.26 -9.22
N GLY A 226 8.77 15.45 -8.12
CA GLY A 226 10.22 15.29 -8.11
C GLY A 226 10.62 13.83 -8.37
N LEU A 227 11.72 13.64 -9.09
CA LEU A 227 12.27 12.32 -9.43
C LEU A 227 13.74 12.22 -9.01
N PRO A 228 14.17 11.06 -8.44
CA PRO A 228 15.53 10.88 -7.92
C PRO A 228 16.66 10.97 -8.95
N HIS A 229 16.40 10.63 -10.20
CA HIS A 229 17.39 10.66 -11.28
C HIS A 229 16.78 11.09 -12.62
N ASP A 230 17.61 11.39 -13.59
CA ASP A 230 17.25 11.70 -14.96
C ASP A 230 16.74 10.50 -15.75
N GLY A 231 16.44 10.73 -17.02
CA GLY A 231 16.08 9.67 -17.96
C GLY A 231 14.58 9.39 -18.05
N ALA A 232 14.28 8.26 -18.65
CA ALA A 232 12.90 7.79 -18.81
C ALA A 232 12.48 6.95 -17.60
N TRP A 233 11.29 7.24 -17.07
CA TRP A 233 10.65 6.47 -16.01
C TRP A 233 9.49 5.67 -16.58
N THR A 234 9.47 4.39 -16.28
CA THR A 234 8.42 3.47 -16.74
C THR A 234 7.31 3.37 -15.71
N GLU A 235 6.07 3.58 -16.13
CA GLU A 235 4.88 3.31 -15.32
C GLU A 235 4.70 1.77 -15.28
N CYS A 236 5.12 1.15 -14.18
CA CYS A 236 5.06 -0.30 -14.01
C CYS A 236 3.75 -0.80 -13.39
N LEU A 237 2.98 0.10 -12.78
CA LEU A 237 1.64 -0.15 -12.26
C LEU A 237 0.78 1.11 -12.38
N ASN A 238 -0.46 0.92 -12.85
CA ASN A 238 -1.51 1.92 -12.81
C ASN A 238 -2.81 1.25 -12.35
N THR A 239 -3.27 1.54 -11.15
CA THR A 239 -4.47 0.90 -10.59
C THR A 239 -5.76 1.30 -11.30
N ASP A 240 -5.74 2.37 -12.11
CA ASP A 240 -6.86 2.82 -12.96
C ASP A 240 -6.78 2.24 -14.39
N SER A 241 -5.84 1.34 -14.66
CA SER A 241 -5.80 0.63 -15.94
C SER A 241 -7.12 -0.10 -16.21
N GLY A 242 -7.59 -0.05 -17.46
CA GLY A 242 -8.74 -0.84 -17.91
C GLY A 242 -8.56 -2.34 -17.69
N HIS A 243 -7.32 -2.84 -17.61
CA HIS A 243 -7.00 -4.21 -17.25
C HIS A 243 -7.53 -4.62 -15.86
N TYR A 244 -7.63 -3.66 -14.93
CA TYR A 244 -8.15 -3.84 -13.58
C TYR A 244 -9.58 -3.30 -13.41
N GLY A 245 -10.25 -2.90 -14.52
CA GLY A 245 -11.59 -2.31 -14.49
C GLY A 245 -11.59 -0.82 -14.11
N GLY A 246 -10.48 -0.12 -14.33
CA GLY A 246 -10.36 1.32 -14.19
C GLY A 246 -10.82 2.09 -15.43
N SER A 247 -10.72 3.43 -15.39
CA SER A 247 -11.07 4.34 -16.47
C SER A 247 -9.94 4.54 -17.50
N ASN A 248 -8.79 3.91 -17.27
CA ASN A 248 -7.62 3.94 -18.13
C ASN A 248 -6.98 5.32 -18.31
N VAL A 249 -7.07 6.17 -17.28
CA VAL A 249 -6.34 7.42 -17.20
C VAL A 249 -4.91 7.16 -16.74
N GLY A 250 -3.89 7.69 -17.45
CA GLY A 250 -2.49 7.47 -17.10
C GLY A 250 -1.54 8.21 -18.06
N ASN A 251 -0.31 7.72 -18.17
CA ASN A 251 0.79 8.40 -18.84
C ASN A 251 1.38 7.60 -20.01
N HIS A 252 0.60 6.72 -20.61
CA HIS A 252 1.01 5.88 -21.75
C HIS A 252 2.24 5.00 -21.46
N GLY A 253 2.40 4.59 -20.20
CA GLY A 253 3.42 3.63 -19.77
C GLY A 253 4.79 4.24 -19.44
N ARG A 254 5.02 5.54 -19.68
CA ARG A 254 6.29 6.19 -19.32
C ARG A 254 6.21 7.70 -19.27
N VAL A 255 7.13 8.32 -18.51
CA VAL A 255 7.36 9.76 -18.49
C VAL A 255 8.86 10.06 -18.59
N GLN A 256 9.19 11.25 -19.07
CA GLN A 256 10.58 11.71 -19.17
C GLN A 256 10.89 12.70 -18.04
N ALA A 257 11.96 12.44 -17.29
CA ALA A 257 12.47 13.39 -16.31
C ALA A 257 13.04 14.63 -16.99
N GLU A 258 12.73 15.79 -16.45
CA GLU A 258 13.23 17.10 -16.85
C GLU A 258 14.19 17.62 -15.78
N THR A 259 15.23 18.36 -16.18
CA THR A 259 16.18 19.01 -15.26
C THR A 259 15.53 20.25 -14.61
N LEU A 260 14.50 19.97 -13.81
CA LEU A 260 13.77 20.94 -13.03
C LEU A 260 13.65 20.44 -11.59
N PRO A 261 14.44 20.97 -10.64
CA PRO A 261 14.42 20.50 -9.25
C PRO A 261 13.07 20.70 -8.58
N LEU A 262 12.59 19.66 -7.86
CA LEU A 262 11.33 19.73 -7.12
C LEU A 262 11.33 18.68 -5.98
N HIS A 263 10.64 18.94 -4.89
CA HIS A 263 10.49 18.04 -3.74
C HIS A 263 11.84 17.51 -3.20
N GLY A 264 12.89 18.37 -3.23
CA GLY A 264 14.22 17.97 -2.80
C GLY A 264 14.95 16.99 -3.73
N GLN A 265 14.46 16.81 -4.96
CA GLN A 265 15.08 16.03 -6.02
C GLN A 265 15.66 16.96 -7.11
N GLY A 266 16.68 16.49 -7.83
CA GLY A 266 17.30 17.27 -8.91
C GLY A 266 16.49 17.29 -10.21
N TRP A 267 15.56 16.36 -10.37
CA TRP A 267 14.71 16.22 -11.56
C TRP A 267 13.24 16.15 -11.17
N SER A 268 12.38 16.30 -12.16
CA SER A 268 10.92 16.13 -11.98
C SER A 268 10.26 15.72 -13.29
N ALA A 269 9.05 15.21 -13.23
CA ALA A 269 8.20 14.98 -14.39
C ALA A 269 6.78 15.50 -14.16
N THR A 270 6.12 15.87 -15.25
CA THR A 270 4.69 16.20 -15.26
C THR A 270 3.89 14.96 -15.63
N LEU A 271 2.90 14.62 -14.79
CA LEU A 271 2.07 13.45 -14.95
C LEU A 271 0.58 13.81 -14.96
N THR A 272 -0.21 12.90 -15.53
CA THR A 272 -1.65 12.83 -15.30
C THR A 272 -1.90 11.79 -14.22
N LEU A 273 -2.47 12.18 -13.07
CA LEU A 273 -2.81 11.26 -12.01
C LEU A 273 -4.25 10.78 -12.18
N PRO A 274 -4.47 9.46 -12.22
CA PRO A 274 -5.81 8.89 -12.36
C PRO A 274 -6.70 9.20 -11.14
N PRO A 275 -8.02 9.19 -11.31
CA PRO A 275 -8.95 9.37 -10.20
C PRO A 275 -8.95 8.15 -9.29
N LEU A 276 -8.90 8.33 -7.96
CA LEU A 276 -8.88 7.25 -6.98
C LEU A 276 -7.85 6.16 -7.34
N GLY A 277 -6.63 6.59 -7.73
CA GLY A 277 -5.64 5.69 -8.30
C GLY A 277 -4.23 5.90 -7.76
N VAL A 278 -3.43 4.85 -7.93
CA VAL A 278 -2.00 4.81 -7.57
C VAL A 278 -1.20 4.42 -8.79
N LEU A 279 -0.11 5.15 -9.00
CA LEU A 279 0.91 4.89 -10.03
C LEU A 279 2.22 4.45 -9.36
N TRP A 280 2.90 3.52 -9.99
CA TRP A 280 4.28 3.13 -9.64
C TRP A 280 5.20 3.30 -10.82
#